data_1f46a41dffffe8681edbee9a0c2637b5
#
_entry.id   1f46a41dffffe8681edbee9a0c2637b5
#
_cell.length_a   1.000
_cell.length_b   1.000
_cell.length_c   1.000
_cell.angle_alpha   90.00
_cell.angle_beta   90.00
_cell.angle_gamma   90.00
#
_symmetry.space_group_name_H-M   'P 1'
#
loop_
_entity.id
_entity.type
_entity.pdbx_description
1 polymer ?
#
loop_
_entity_poly.entity_id
_entity_poly.type
_entity_poly.pdbx_seq_one_letter_code
_entity_poly.pdbx_strand_id
1 'polypeptide(L)'
;FNAITKIYGVHFDVKLGSSYAAAVQGLCNEQADIGWYGAVTYGQAREICGAELLAVDVKKGNAVYYSGIYTSKNSGINSLKELKGQSLAVGDPNSTSSFNFPFAMVLAAGIDPAKDLKKIVIAGSHTNSIAALTEGRVSAAAASFNAWEKAVKKGVVDPTKFKVLAKSEGIPNPPLAMNKKLAPALKAKIRLAFSEIHTKVDPQFIRGYGGKTVDRYDTKYPLSMMLGALDKLSALTKRVKGEIIEKAGER
;
A
#
# COMPACT_ATOMS: atom_id res chain seq x y z
N PHE A 1 8.51 -10.23 15.27
CA PHE A 1 7.89 -11.52 15.61
C PHE A 1 8.69 -12.26 16.69
N ASN A 2 10.04 -12.36 16.62
CA ASN A 2 10.86 -13.11 17.62
C ASN A 2 10.58 -12.72 19.07
N ALA A 3 10.39 -11.43 19.38
CA ALA A 3 10.05 -10.97 20.71
C ALA A 3 8.66 -11.47 21.15
N ILE A 4 7.68 -11.46 20.24
CA ILE A 4 6.34 -12.01 20.51
C ILE A 4 6.43 -13.51 20.79
N THR A 5 7.21 -14.25 20.00
CA THR A 5 7.43 -15.68 20.23
C THR A 5 8.01 -15.93 21.62
N LYS A 6 9.06 -15.17 22.00
CA LYS A 6 9.74 -15.34 23.29
C LYS A 6 8.85 -15.01 24.49
N ILE A 7 8.04 -13.94 24.39
CA ILE A 7 7.26 -13.42 25.53
C ILE A 7 5.91 -14.11 25.64
N TYR A 8 5.24 -14.35 24.50
CA TYR A 8 3.86 -14.84 24.46
C TYR A 8 3.74 -16.29 23.99
N GLY A 9 4.84 -16.95 23.59
CA GLY A 9 4.82 -18.31 23.08
C GLY A 9 3.97 -18.48 21.80
N VAL A 10 3.90 -17.43 20.96
CA VAL A 10 3.27 -17.49 19.64
C VAL A 10 4.38 -17.57 18.59
N HIS A 11 4.52 -18.74 17.97
CA HIS A 11 5.53 -18.95 16.94
C HIS A 11 5.04 -18.42 15.58
N PHE A 12 5.96 -17.82 14.80
CA PHE A 12 5.68 -17.28 13.48
C PHE A 12 6.63 -17.90 12.44
N ASP A 13 6.05 -18.57 11.44
CA ASP A 13 6.72 -18.93 10.20
C ASP A 13 6.42 -17.85 9.15
N VAL A 14 7.44 -17.05 8.78
CA VAL A 14 7.26 -15.89 7.91
C VAL A 14 7.45 -16.28 6.45
N LYS A 15 6.41 -16.10 5.65
CA LYS A 15 6.40 -16.35 4.20
C LYS A 15 6.23 -15.05 3.43
N LEU A 16 6.85 -14.96 2.26
CA LEU A 16 6.68 -13.86 1.33
C LEU A 16 5.75 -14.28 0.21
N GLY A 17 4.66 -13.53 0.02
CA GLY A 17 3.79 -13.71 -1.14
C GLY A 17 4.46 -13.19 -2.42
N SER A 18 4.28 -13.89 -3.54
CA SER A 18 4.80 -13.49 -4.85
C SER A 18 4.08 -12.28 -5.44
N SER A 19 2.85 -12.01 -5.01
CA SER A 19 2.03 -10.86 -5.43
C SER A 19 1.01 -10.48 -4.35
N TYR A 20 0.36 -9.32 -4.52
CA TYR A 20 -0.75 -8.90 -3.66
C TYR A 20 -1.92 -9.91 -3.69
N ALA A 21 -2.26 -10.41 -4.87
CA ALA A 21 -3.31 -11.42 -5.03
C ALA A 21 -2.93 -12.74 -4.33
N ALA A 22 -1.68 -13.20 -4.47
CA ALA A 22 -1.20 -14.41 -3.80
C ALA A 22 -1.28 -14.28 -2.27
N ALA A 23 -1.02 -13.10 -1.71
CA ALA A 23 -1.16 -12.87 -0.27
C ALA A 23 -2.63 -12.98 0.20
N VAL A 24 -3.58 -12.46 -0.58
CA VAL A 24 -5.02 -12.60 -0.31
C VAL A 24 -5.43 -14.07 -0.37
N GLN A 25 -5.04 -14.79 -1.43
CA GLN A 25 -5.35 -16.21 -1.59
C GLN A 25 -4.71 -17.05 -0.48
N GLY A 26 -3.47 -16.73 -0.09
CA GLY A 26 -2.78 -17.43 1.00
C GLY A 26 -3.56 -17.38 2.31
N LEU A 27 -4.15 -16.23 2.67
CA LEU A 27 -5.00 -16.11 3.84
C LEU A 27 -6.34 -16.85 3.66
N CYS A 28 -7.00 -16.63 2.51
CA CYS A 28 -8.33 -17.18 2.26
C CYS A 28 -8.35 -18.69 2.09
N ASN A 29 -7.25 -19.28 1.61
CA ASN A 29 -7.05 -20.75 1.47
C ASN A 29 -6.37 -21.38 2.71
N GLU A 30 -6.30 -20.65 3.83
CA GLU A 30 -5.72 -21.16 5.09
C GLU A 30 -4.23 -21.56 5.01
N GLN A 31 -3.52 -21.04 4.00
CA GLN A 31 -2.06 -21.24 3.86
C GLN A 31 -1.26 -20.23 4.71
N ALA A 32 -1.94 -19.20 5.21
CA ALA A 32 -1.43 -18.22 6.15
C ALA A 32 -2.51 -17.85 7.18
N ASP A 33 -2.09 -17.72 8.42
CA ASP A 33 -2.97 -17.36 9.54
C ASP A 33 -3.11 -15.84 9.69
N ILE A 34 -2.04 -15.11 9.34
CA ILE A 34 -1.95 -13.66 9.43
C ILE A 34 -1.23 -13.15 8.18
N GLY A 35 -1.67 -12.02 7.67
CA GLY A 35 -1.01 -11.37 6.55
C GLY A 35 -0.95 -9.85 6.72
N TRP A 36 0.04 -9.23 6.07
CA TRP A 36 0.10 -7.78 5.91
C TRP A 36 -0.45 -7.37 4.56
N TYR A 37 -1.35 -6.40 4.56
CA TYR A 37 -2.11 -5.98 3.38
C TYR A 37 -2.05 -4.46 3.19
N GLY A 38 -2.29 -3.99 1.96
CA GLY A 38 -2.81 -2.63 1.75
C GLY A 38 -4.31 -2.58 2.07
N ALA A 39 -4.88 -1.39 2.24
CA ALA A 39 -6.32 -1.26 2.53
C ALA A 39 -7.19 -1.95 1.46
N VAL A 40 -6.83 -1.83 0.17
CA VAL A 40 -7.57 -2.47 -0.94
C VAL A 40 -7.52 -4.00 -0.82
N THR A 41 -6.35 -4.60 -0.62
CA THR A 41 -6.22 -6.05 -0.50
C THR A 41 -6.80 -6.58 0.79
N TYR A 42 -6.79 -5.80 1.88
CA TYR A 42 -7.53 -6.13 3.09
C TYR A 42 -9.05 -6.15 2.82
N GLY A 43 -9.56 -5.14 2.12
CA GLY A 43 -10.98 -5.12 1.71
C GLY A 43 -11.37 -6.35 0.90
N GLN A 44 -10.53 -6.75 -0.07
CA GLN A 44 -10.72 -7.96 -0.87
C GLN A 44 -10.70 -9.24 0.01
N ALA A 45 -9.71 -9.41 0.89
CA ALA A 45 -9.64 -10.56 1.78
C ALA A 45 -10.84 -10.63 2.73
N ARG A 46 -11.31 -9.48 3.21
CA ARG A 46 -12.52 -9.38 4.03
C ARG A 46 -13.78 -9.80 3.26
N GLU A 47 -13.93 -9.35 2.02
CA GLU A 47 -15.07 -9.71 1.15
C GLU A 47 -15.06 -11.21 0.81
N ILE A 48 -13.89 -11.76 0.43
CA ILE A 48 -13.76 -13.14 -0.05
C ILE A 48 -13.88 -14.15 1.09
N CYS A 49 -13.19 -13.93 2.21
CA CYS A 49 -13.07 -14.93 3.27
C CYS A 49 -13.30 -14.41 4.68
N GLY A 50 -13.79 -13.17 4.83
CA GLY A 50 -14.11 -12.58 6.12
C GLY A 50 -12.87 -12.28 6.97
N ALA A 51 -11.74 -11.96 6.38
CA ALA A 51 -10.51 -11.58 7.09
C ALA A 51 -10.78 -10.54 8.17
N GLU A 52 -10.24 -10.74 9.36
CA GLU A 52 -10.43 -9.86 10.51
C GLU A 52 -9.25 -8.90 10.67
N LEU A 53 -9.54 -7.63 10.92
CA LEU A 53 -8.50 -6.65 11.23
C LEU A 53 -7.82 -7.03 12.56
N LEU A 54 -6.51 -7.26 12.53
CA LEU A 54 -5.72 -7.51 13.72
C LEU A 54 -5.16 -6.21 14.29
N ALA A 55 -4.41 -5.47 13.50
CA ALA A 55 -3.76 -4.25 13.95
C ALA A 55 -3.33 -3.38 12.78
N VAL A 56 -3.10 -2.10 13.08
CA VAL A 56 -2.45 -1.13 12.20
C VAL A 56 -1.20 -0.61 12.87
N ASP A 57 -0.10 -0.46 12.15
CA ASP A 57 1.11 0.11 12.75
C ASP A 57 0.97 1.63 12.95
N VAL A 58 1.51 2.13 14.08
CA VAL A 58 1.53 3.54 14.45
C VAL A 58 2.99 4.01 14.44
N LYS A 59 3.25 5.12 13.75
CA LYS A 59 4.58 5.73 13.66
C LYS A 59 4.48 7.23 13.93
N LYS A 60 5.28 7.72 14.90
CA LYS A 60 5.25 9.12 15.36
C LYS A 60 3.82 9.57 15.70
N GLY A 61 3.09 8.70 16.42
CA GLY A 61 1.71 8.93 16.83
C GLY A 61 0.66 8.81 15.72
N ASN A 62 1.04 8.55 14.47
CA ASN A 62 0.13 8.50 13.33
C ASN A 62 0.01 7.08 12.75
N ALA A 63 -1.22 6.72 12.39
CA ALA A 63 -1.58 5.46 11.75
C ALA A 63 -1.90 5.62 10.26
N VAL A 64 -1.36 6.67 9.62
CA VAL A 64 -1.62 6.98 8.21
C VAL A 64 -0.34 7.17 7.42
N TYR A 65 -0.43 6.90 6.12
CA TYR A 65 0.58 7.19 5.11
C TYR A 65 -0.07 7.80 3.87
N TYR A 66 0.70 8.12 2.85
CA TYR A 66 0.21 8.83 1.67
C TYR A 66 0.67 8.17 0.38
N SER A 67 -0.17 8.25 -0.63
CA SER A 67 0.18 8.01 -2.02
C SER A 67 0.68 9.30 -2.66
N GLY A 68 1.63 9.20 -3.59
CA GLY A 68 2.13 10.31 -4.38
C GLY A 68 2.20 9.98 -5.86
N ILE A 69 2.04 11.01 -6.68
CA ILE A 69 2.43 11.01 -8.09
C ILE A 69 3.61 11.98 -8.21
N TYR A 70 4.66 11.52 -8.85
CA TYR A 70 5.94 12.20 -8.95
C TYR A 70 6.30 12.44 -10.41
N THR A 71 7.01 13.54 -10.68
CA THR A 71 7.52 13.87 -12.03
C THR A 71 8.87 14.58 -11.92
N SER A 72 9.60 14.68 -13.03
CA SER A 72 10.81 15.50 -13.09
C SER A 72 10.45 16.99 -12.94
N LYS A 73 11.31 17.77 -12.27
CA LYS A 73 11.15 19.23 -12.18
C LYS A 73 11.20 19.90 -13.56
N ASN A 74 11.95 19.30 -14.51
CA ASN A 74 12.13 19.81 -15.86
C ASN A 74 11.10 19.25 -16.86
N SER A 75 10.09 18.50 -16.40
CA SER A 75 9.08 17.87 -17.27
C SER A 75 8.09 18.85 -17.91
N GLY A 76 7.97 20.06 -17.37
CA GLY A 76 6.89 20.98 -17.72
C GLY A 76 5.54 20.64 -17.06
N ILE A 77 5.41 19.46 -16.43
CA ILE A 77 4.16 18.98 -15.80
C ILE A 77 4.04 19.56 -14.38
N ASN A 78 3.04 20.42 -14.14
CA ASN A 78 2.86 21.14 -12.88
C ASN A 78 1.52 20.80 -12.17
N SER A 79 0.62 20.12 -12.87
CA SER A 79 -0.68 19.69 -12.35
C SER A 79 -1.07 18.32 -12.86
N LEU A 80 -2.02 17.65 -12.18
CA LEU A 80 -2.57 16.37 -12.67
C LEU A 80 -3.21 16.51 -14.06
N LYS A 81 -3.82 17.65 -14.37
CA LYS A 81 -4.44 17.89 -15.68
C LYS A 81 -3.43 17.82 -16.83
N GLU A 82 -2.18 18.17 -16.57
CA GLU A 82 -1.10 18.12 -17.57
C GLU A 82 -0.54 16.72 -17.80
N LEU A 83 -1.07 15.70 -17.08
CA LEU A 83 -0.81 14.30 -17.41
C LEU A 83 -1.51 13.85 -18.70
N LYS A 84 -2.46 14.63 -19.23
CA LYS A 84 -3.10 14.33 -20.52
C LYS A 84 -2.02 14.25 -21.60
N GLY A 85 -2.04 13.16 -22.38
CA GLY A 85 -1.02 12.86 -23.40
C GLY A 85 0.33 12.40 -22.84
N GLN A 86 0.47 12.22 -21.51
CA GLN A 86 1.71 11.81 -20.86
C GLN A 86 1.69 10.31 -20.49
N SER A 87 2.87 9.79 -20.11
CA SER A 87 3.01 8.42 -19.62
C SER A 87 3.08 8.37 -18.09
N LEU A 88 2.38 7.39 -17.50
CA LEU A 88 2.35 7.16 -16.05
C LEU A 88 2.75 5.72 -15.71
N ALA A 89 3.79 5.55 -14.89
CA ALA A 89 4.10 4.26 -14.28
C ALA A 89 3.36 4.11 -12.94
N VAL A 90 2.85 2.90 -12.71
CA VAL A 90 2.13 2.51 -11.49
C VAL A 90 2.62 1.15 -11.00
N GLY A 91 2.32 0.81 -9.75
CA GLY A 91 2.65 -0.51 -9.20
C GLY A 91 1.67 -1.60 -9.60
N ASP A 92 1.50 -2.59 -8.71
CA ASP A 92 0.53 -3.69 -8.88
C ASP A 92 -0.91 -3.16 -8.85
N PRO A 93 -1.83 -3.66 -9.69
CA PRO A 93 -3.25 -3.25 -9.72
C PRO A 93 -4.00 -3.40 -8.38
N ASN A 94 -3.52 -4.24 -7.48
CA ASN A 94 -4.08 -4.40 -6.14
C ASN A 94 -3.40 -3.51 -5.08
N SER A 95 -2.35 -2.76 -5.45
CA SER A 95 -1.72 -1.82 -4.54
C SER A 95 -2.63 -0.64 -4.25
N THR A 96 -2.86 -0.35 -2.97
CA THR A 96 -3.63 0.81 -2.51
C THR A 96 -2.98 2.11 -2.98
N SER A 97 -1.68 2.31 -2.74
CA SER A 97 -1.00 3.60 -2.87
C SER A 97 -0.08 3.75 -4.09
N SER A 98 0.11 2.70 -4.91
CA SER A 98 0.82 2.85 -6.18
C SER A 98 -0.04 2.60 -7.41
N PHE A 99 -1.33 2.27 -7.21
CA PHE A 99 -2.29 2.08 -8.30
C PHE A 99 -3.64 2.73 -7.99
N ASN A 100 -4.36 2.26 -6.95
CA ASN A 100 -5.76 2.63 -6.76
C ASN A 100 -5.91 4.13 -6.37
N PHE A 101 -5.21 4.62 -5.36
CA PHE A 101 -5.24 6.05 -5.01
C PHE A 101 -4.70 6.97 -6.09
N PRO A 102 -3.56 6.67 -6.77
CA PRO A 102 -3.12 7.46 -7.92
C PRO A 102 -4.19 7.63 -9.00
N PHE A 103 -4.84 6.54 -9.41
CA PHE A 103 -5.88 6.66 -10.43
C PHE A 103 -7.14 7.35 -9.93
N ALA A 104 -7.51 7.18 -8.65
CA ALA A 104 -8.60 7.97 -8.07
C ALA A 104 -8.28 9.47 -8.10
N MET A 105 -7.04 9.90 -7.81
CA MET A 105 -6.62 11.29 -7.92
C MET A 105 -6.64 11.80 -9.38
N VAL A 106 -6.23 10.99 -10.35
CA VAL A 106 -6.26 11.33 -11.78
C VAL A 106 -7.69 11.49 -12.26
N LEU A 107 -8.59 10.57 -11.89
CA LEU A 107 -10.02 10.66 -12.20
C LEU A 107 -10.67 11.90 -11.56
N ALA A 108 -10.34 12.20 -10.29
CA ALA A 108 -10.84 13.40 -9.60
C ALA A 108 -10.36 14.71 -10.24
N ALA A 109 -9.21 14.68 -10.93
CA ALA A 109 -8.72 15.82 -11.72
C ALA A 109 -9.42 15.97 -13.09
N GLY A 110 -10.40 15.11 -13.41
CA GLY A 110 -11.16 15.14 -14.65
C GLY A 110 -10.44 14.48 -15.83
N ILE A 111 -9.49 13.59 -15.57
CA ILE A 111 -8.76 12.84 -16.60
C ILE A 111 -9.27 11.41 -16.62
N ASP A 112 -9.64 10.90 -17.77
CA ASP A 112 -9.89 9.48 -18.02
C ASP A 112 -8.54 8.78 -18.28
N PRO A 113 -8.01 7.96 -17.34
CA PRO A 113 -6.68 7.39 -17.53
C PRO A 113 -6.54 6.52 -18.78
N ALA A 114 -7.60 5.80 -19.16
CA ALA A 114 -7.58 4.90 -20.30
C ALA A 114 -7.55 5.67 -21.65
N LYS A 115 -8.20 6.84 -21.71
CA LYS A 115 -8.31 7.63 -22.94
C LYS A 115 -7.28 8.76 -23.02
N ASP A 116 -7.07 9.46 -21.90
CA ASP A 116 -6.31 10.70 -21.89
C ASP A 116 -4.80 10.50 -21.66
N LEU A 117 -4.37 9.39 -21.01
CA LEU A 117 -2.95 9.10 -20.90
C LEU A 117 -2.42 8.49 -22.21
N LYS A 118 -1.23 8.96 -22.62
CA LYS A 118 -0.53 8.38 -23.78
C LYS A 118 -0.16 6.91 -23.53
N LYS A 119 0.33 6.61 -22.33
CA LYS A 119 0.77 5.26 -21.94
C LYS A 119 0.64 5.05 -20.45
N ILE A 120 0.21 3.85 -20.06
CA ILE A 120 0.23 3.37 -18.68
C ILE A 120 1.22 2.21 -18.61
N VAL A 121 2.13 2.25 -17.62
CA VAL A 121 3.11 1.19 -17.37
C VAL A 121 2.81 0.55 -16.02
N ILE A 122 2.29 -0.66 -16.00
CA ILE A 122 2.12 -1.45 -14.78
C ILE A 122 3.49 -2.08 -14.45
N ALA A 123 4.25 -1.40 -13.59
CA ALA A 123 5.61 -1.81 -13.22
C ALA A 123 5.64 -2.91 -12.13
N GLY A 124 4.48 -3.29 -11.57
CA GLY A 124 4.31 -4.35 -10.59
C GLY A 124 4.72 -4.00 -9.16
N SER A 125 5.56 -2.98 -8.95
CA SER A 125 5.98 -2.56 -7.61
C SER A 125 6.25 -1.05 -7.53
N HIS A 126 6.25 -0.51 -6.28
CA HIS A 126 6.66 0.88 -6.03
C HIS A 126 8.07 1.16 -6.54
N THR A 127 9.01 0.24 -6.29
CA THR A 127 10.41 0.39 -6.67
C THR A 127 10.56 0.48 -8.18
N ASN A 128 9.90 -0.39 -8.92
CA ASN A 128 9.98 -0.39 -10.38
C ASN A 128 9.26 0.82 -10.99
N SER A 129 8.16 1.28 -10.38
CA SER A 129 7.47 2.50 -10.80
C SER A 129 8.40 3.73 -10.64
N ILE A 130 9.07 3.85 -9.49
CA ILE A 130 10.06 4.91 -9.25
C ILE A 130 11.22 4.80 -10.24
N ALA A 131 11.76 3.60 -10.47
CA ALA A 131 12.85 3.37 -11.41
C ALA A 131 12.46 3.80 -12.83
N ALA A 132 11.25 3.49 -13.29
CA ALA A 132 10.77 3.92 -14.60
C ALA A 132 10.80 5.45 -14.77
N LEU A 133 10.51 6.21 -13.70
CA LEU A 133 10.59 7.66 -13.73
C LEU A 133 12.06 8.16 -13.70
N THR A 134 12.87 7.62 -12.78
CA THR A 134 14.26 8.09 -12.60
C THR A 134 15.14 7.78 -13.80
N GLU A 135 14.82 6.73 -14.55
CA GLU A 135 15.47 6.36 -15.82
C GLU A 135 14.87 7.08 -17.05
N GLY A 136 13.89 7.97 -16.86
CA GLY A 136 13.28 8.74 -17.96
C GLY A 136 12.39 7.92 -18.89
N ARG A 137 11.97 6.69 -18.50
CA ARG A 137 11.10 5.83 -19.31
C ARG A 137 9.64 6.27 -19.33
N VAL A 138 9.24 7.08 -18.34
CA VAL A 138 7.88 7.64 -18.20
C VAL A 138 7.96 9.09 -17.74
N SER A 139 6.91 9.87 -18.01
CA SER A 139 6.79 11.29 -17.62
C SER A 139 6.43 11.45 -16.14
N ALA A 140 5.71 10.50 -15.57
CA ALA A 140 5.31 10.48 -14.16
C ALA A 140 5.28 9.06 -13.59
N ALA A 141 5.40 8.95 -12.26
CA ALA A 141 5.30 7.67 -11.57
C ALA A 141 4.51 7.79 -10.26
N ALA A 142 3.79 6.73 -9.93
CA ALA A 142 3.03 6.63 -8.69
C ALA A 142 3.71 5.70 -7.68
N ALA A 143 3.85 6.17 -6.44
CA ALA A 143 4.38 5.39 -5.33
C ALA A 143 3.87 5.95 -3.99
N SER A 144 3.98 5.17 -2.91
CA SER A 144 3.77 5.72 -1.58
C SER A 144 4.92 6.66 -1.20
N PHE A 145 4.65 7.66 -0.36
CA PHE A 145 5.68 8.54 0.20
C PHE A 145 6.76 7.74 0.93
N ASN A 146 6.38 6.69 1.66
CA ASN A 146 7.35 5.82 2.34
C ASN A 146 8.32 5.13 1.36
N ALA A 147 7.85 4.67 0.21
CA ALA A 147 8.69 4.06 -0.81
C ALA A 147 9.60 5.09 -1.47
N TRP A 148 9.07 6.28 -1.76
CA TRP A 148 9.83 7.39 -2.31
C TRP A 148 10.96 7.83 -1.36
N GLU A 149 10.65 8.11 -0.09
CA GLU A 149 11.63 8.47 0.93
C GLU A 149 12.72 7.38 1.09
N LYS A 150 12.33 6.10 1.02
CA LYS A 150 13.30 5.00 1.06
C LYS A 150 14.21 5.01 -0.17
N ALA A 151 13.70 5.32 -1.35
CA ALA A 151 14.48 5.44 -2.58
C ALA A 151 15.45 6.64 -2.52
N VAL A 152 15.01 7.79 -1.98
CA VAL A 152 15.88 8.95 -1.72
C VAL A 152 17.00 8.57 -0.74
N LYS A 153 16.69 7.95 0.39
CA LYS A 153 17.69 7.52 1.38
C LYS A 153 18.71 6.53 0.84
N LYS A 154 18.33 5.75 -0.16
CA LYS A 154 19.22 4.81 -0.85
C LYS A 154 20.01 5.42 -2.02
N GLY A 155 19.84 6.70 -2.29
CA GLY A 155 20.47 7.38 -3.42
C GLY A 155 19.91 7.00 -4.80
N VAL A 156 18.80 6.26 -4.85
CA VAL A 156 18.13 5.90 -6.13
C VAL A 156 17.41 7.10 -6.72
N VAL A 157 16.90 7.98 -5.87
CA VAL A 157 16.22 9.22 -6.27
C VAL A 157 17.04 10.42 -5.77
N ASP A 158 17.39 11.31 -6.69
CA ASP A 158 17.91 12.65 -6.36
C ASP A 158 16.71 13.60 -6.17
N PRO A 159 16.38 14.02 -4.93
CA PRO A 159 15.20 14.84 -4.65
C PRO A 159 15.31 16.25 -5.27
N THR A 160 16.50 16.65 -5.72
CA THR A 160 16.68 17.95 -6.41
C THR A 160 16.14 17.94 -7.83
N LYS A 161 16.05 16.76 -8.46
CA LYS A 161 15.61 16.57 -9.86
C LYS A 161 14.11 16.28 -10.01
N PHE A 162 13.46 15.86 -8.94
CA PHE A 162 12.06 15.42 -8.98
C PHE A 162 11.18 16.24 -8.03
N LYS A 163 9.89 16.26 -8.30
CA LYS A 163 8.87 16.91 -7.47
C LYS A 163 7.65 16.02 -7.27
N VAL A 164 6.94 16.27 -6.20
CA VAL A 164 5.59 15.72 -5.95
C VAL A 164 4.62 16.50 -6.82
N LEU A 165 3.94 15.82 -7.74
CA LEU A 165 2.88 16.40 -8.56
C LEU A 165 1.54 16.40 -7.83
N ALA A 166 1.26 15.30 -7.11
CA ALA A 166 0.06 15.17 -6.28
C ALA A 166 0.33 14.29 -5.06
N LYS A 167 -0.37 14.59 -3.97
CA LYS A 167 -0.39 13.81 -2.73
C LYS A 167 -1.83 13.45 -2.38
N SER A 168 -2.07 12.21 -2.01
CA SER A 168 -3.39 11.75 -1.57
C SER A 168 -3.74 12.31 -0.19
N GLU A 169 -5.00 12.16 0.18
CA GLU A 169 -5.41 12.19 1.58
C GLU A 169 -4.74 11.04 2.36
N GLY A 170 -4.87 11.09 3.70
CA GLY A 170 -4.34 10.04 4.57
C GLY A 170 -4.97 8.69 4.28
N ILE A 171 -4.13 7.69 4.09
CA ILE A 171 -4.50 6.30 3.92
C ILE A 171 -4.12 5.58 5.21
N PRO A 172 -4.99 4.75 5.83
CA PRO A 172 -4.58 3.93 6.96
C PRO A 172 -3.31 3.13 6.65
N ASN A 173 -2.38 3.10 7.59
CA ASN A 173 -1.18 2.27 7.42
C ASN A 173 -1.57 0.82 7.08
N PRO A 174 -0.74 0.09 6.33
CA PRO A 174 -1.00 -1.27 5.92
C PRO A 174 -1.41 -2.15 7.10
N PRO A 175 -2.63 -2.72 7.11
CA PRO A 175 -3.11 -3.51 8.22
C PRO A 175 -2.50 -4.91 8.24
N LEU A 176 -2.31 -5.43 9.46
CA LEU A 176 -2.28 -6.87 9.71
C LEU A 176 -3.72 -7.39 9.78
N ALA A 177 -3.99 -8.48 9.09
CA ALA A 177 -5.27 -9.18 9.16
C ALA A 177 -5.07 -10.65 9.54
N MET A 178 -6.08 -11.21 10.19
CA MET A 178 -6.12 -12.61 10.62
C MET A 178 -7.16 -13.38 9.82
N ASN A 179 -6.89 -14.67 9.62
CA ASN A 179 -7.89 -15.61 9.17
C ASN A 179 -9.00 -15.74 10.23
N LYS A 180 -10.26 -15.59 9.81
CA LYS A 180 -11.40 -15.67 10.73
C LYS A 180 -11.57 -17.06 11.35
N LYS A 181 -11.04 -18.12 10.73
CA LYS A 181 -11.14 -19.51 11.20
C LYS A 181 -10.16 -19.85 12.32
N LEU A 182 -9.18 -18.98 12.62
CA LEU A 182 -8.30 -19.19 13.76
C LEU A 182 -9.11 -19.39 15.05
N ALA A 183 -8.64 -20.32 15.90
CA ALA A 183 -9.26 -20.57 17.19
C ALA A 183 -9.39 -19.29 18.03
N PRO A 184 -10.53 -19.02 18.67
CA PRO A 184 -10.76 -17.79 19.43
C PRO A 184 -9.69 -17.49 20.47
N ALA A 185 -9.22 -18.52 21.20
CA ALA A 185 -8.15 -18.38 22.19
C ALA A 185 -6.83 -17.94 21.55
N LEU A 186 -6.48 -18.46 20.37
CA LEU A 186 -5.28 -18.06 19.63
C LEU A 186 -5.40 -16.61 19.12
N LYS A 187 -6.56 -16.23 18.56
CA LYS A 187 -6.82 -14.83 18.16
C LYS A 187 -6.66 -13.87 19.33
N ALA A 188 -7.22 -14.19 20.49
CA ALA A 188 -7.10 -13.37 21.71
C ALA A 188 -5.64 -13.22 22.13
N LYS A 189 -4.88 -14.32 22.15
CA LYS A 189 -3.46 -14.34 22.49
C LYS A 189 -2.63 -13.49 21.52
N ILE A 190 -2.88 -13.60 20.23
CA ILE A 190 -2.23 -12.81 19.17
C ILE A 190 -2.55 -11.32 19.34
N ARG A 191 -3.83 -10.95 19.55
CA ARG A 191 -4.24 -9.55 19.77
C ARG A 191 -3.55 -8.96 20.99
N LEU A 192 -3.51 -9.70 22.12
CA LEU A 192 -2.83 -9.28 23.33
C LEU A 192 -1.34 -9.02 23.04
N ALA A 193 -0.68 -9.97 22.39
CA ALA A 193 0.75 -9.85 22.08
C ALA A 193 1.05 -8.61 21.22
N PHE A 194 0.28 -8.34 20.17
CA PHE A 194 0.46 -7.15 19.34
C PHE A 194 0.10 -5.85 20.09
N SER A 195 -0.90 -5.88 20.98
CA SER A 195 -1.29 -4.68 21.73
C SER A 195 -0.27 -4.26 22.77
N GLU A 196 0.52 -5.20 23.34
CA GLU A 196 1.40 -4.94 24.49
C GLU A 196 2.90 -4.96 24.14
N ILE A 197 3.30 -5.53 22.99
CA ILE A 197 4.72 -5.74 22.69
C ILE A 197 5.56 -4.46 22.82
N HIS A 198 4.99 -3.31 22.55
CA HIS A 198 5.68 -2.02 22.65
C HIS A 198 6.03 -1.60 24.08
N THR A 199 5.40 -2.22 25.09
CA THR A 199 5.73 -2.02 26.51
C THR A 199 6.74 -3.04 27.04
N LYS A 200 7.06 -4.08 26.25
CA LYS A 200 7.90 -5.21 26.65
C LYS A 200 9.27 -5.23 25.99
N VAL A 201 9.45 -4.45 24.92
CA VAL A 201 10.71 -4.39 24.15
C VAL A 201 11.05 -2.95 23.79
N ASP A 202 12.34 -2.70 23.57
CA ASP A 202 12.79 -1.40 23.07
C ASP A 202 12.10 -1.09 21.73
N PRO A 203 11.50 0.11 21.58
CA PRO A 203 10.80 0.53 20.35
C PRO A 203 11.63 0.37 19.06
N GLN A 204 12.96 0.48 19.16
CA GLN A 204 13.84 0.27 18.01
C GLN A 204 13.70 -1.13 17.36
N PHE A 205 13.17 -2.12 18.08
CA PHE A 205 12.97 -3.49 17.57
C PHE A 205 11.56 -3.73 17.02
N ILE A 206 10.62 -2.79 17.17
CA ILE A 206 9.26 -2.93 16.64
C ILE A 206 9.27 -2.54 15.17
N ARG A 207 8.87 -3.49 14.32
CA ARG A 207 8.88 -3.32 12.86
C ARG A 207 7.46 -3.35 12.29
N GLY A 208 7.09 -2.28 11.60
CA GLY A 208 5.89 -2.21 10.79
C GLY A 208 6.10 -2.70 9.36
N TYR A 209 5.10 -2.48 8.51
CA TYR A 209 5.12 -2.87 7.11
C TYR A 209 6.38 -2.35 6.39
N GLY A 210 7.00 -3.23 5.61
CA GLY A 210 8.22 -2.90 4.87
C GLY A 210 9.46 -2.74 5.76
N GLY A 211 9.42 -3.21 7.03
CA GLY A 211 10.55 -3.23 7.97
C GLY A 211 10.85 -1.87 8.62
N LYS A 212 9.97 -0.87 8.46
CA LYS A 212 10.14 0.44 9.12
C LYS A 212 10.00 0.29 10.64
N THR A 213 10.78 1.04 11.42
CA THR A 213 10.57 1.16 12.87
C THR A 213 9.26 1.90 13.12
N VAL A 214 8.46 1.40 14.07
CA VAL A 214 7.16 1.95 14.46
C VAL A 214 7.07 2.03 15.98
N ASP A 215 6.17 2.87 16.48
CA ASP A 215 6.01 3.09 17.91
C ASP A 215 5.29 1.88 18.57
N ARG A 216 4.24 1.42 17.94
CA ARG A 216 3.35 0.34 18.41
C ARG A 216 2.45 -0.18 17.30
N TYR A 217 1.70 -1.23 17.62
CA TYR A 217 0.56 -1.68 16.83
C TYR A 217 -0.73 -1.26 17.53
N ASP A 218 -1.68 -0.72 16.76
CA ASP A 218 -3.01 -0.40 17.24
C ASP A 218 -3.99 -1.53 16.90
N THR A 219 -4.28 -2.37 17.89
CA THR A 219 -5.22 -3.50 17.74
C THR A 219 -6.69 -3.09 17.91
N LYS A 220 -6.95 -1.83 18.25
CA LYS A 220 -8.26 -1.21 18.39
C LYS A 220 -8.56 -0.22 17.27
N TYR A 221 -7.74 -0.21 16.21
CA TYR A 221 -7.94 0.69 15.08
C TYR A 221 -9.36 0.52 14.50
N PRO A 222 -10.14 1.61 14.36
CA PRO A 222 -11.54 1.50 13.94
C PRO A 222 -11.66 0.94 12.52
N LEU A 223 -12.42 -0.15 12.37
CA LEU A 223 -12.67 -0.77 11.07
C LEU A 223 -13.33 0.21 10.10
N SER A 224 -14.20 1.09 10.59
CA SER A 224 -14.84 2.14 9.79
C SER A 224 -13.83 3.09 9.13
N MET A 225 -12.75 3.45 9.83
CA MET A 225 -11.68 4.26 9.25
C MET A 225 -10.91 3.51 8.16
N MET A 226 -10.70 2.19 8.35
CA MET A 226 -10.04 1.35 7.35
C MET A 226 -10.91 1.23 6.08
N LEU A 227 -12.20 0.97 6.24
CA LEU A 227 -13.14 0.81 5.12
C LEU A 227 -13.45 2.17 4.47
N GLY A 228 -13.61 3.25 5.25
CA GLY A 228 -13.84 4.60 4.73
C GLY A 228 -12.74 5.11 3.80
N ALA A 229 -11.50 4.58 3.92
CA ALA A 229 -10.48 4.86 2.93
C ALA A 229 -10.78 4.24 1.56
N LEU A 230 -11.55 3.15 1.49
CA LEU A 230 -11.95 2.51 0.23
C LEU A 230 -13.08 3.28 -0.47
N ASP A 231 -13.93 3.98 0.28
CA ASP A 231 -15.02 4.80 -0.27
C ASP A 231 -14.47 5.92 -1.17
N LYS A 232 -13.26 6.40 -0.87
CA LYS A 232 -12.54 7.39 -1.69
C LYS A 232 -12.11 6.87 -3.06
N LEU A 233 -12.19 5.57 -3.28
CA LEU A 233 -11.90 4.89 -4.53
C LEU A 233 -13.15 4.63 -5.38
N SER A 234 -14.31 5.14 -4.98
CA SER A 234 -15.61 4.87 -5.63
C SER A 234 -15.64 5.19 -7.13
N ALA A 235 -14.91 6.24 -7.56
CA ALA A 235 -14.77 6.57 -8.98
C ALA A 235 -13.97 5.52 -9.78
N LEU A 236 -13.08 4.76 -9.11
CA LEU A 236 -12.29 3.69 -9.71
C LEU A 236 -13.07 2.36 -9.68
N THR A 237 -14.19 2.31 -10.41
CA THR A 237 -15.03 1.11 -10.51
C THR A 237 -14.28 -0.07 -11.12
N LYS A 238 -14.82 -1.29 -11.00
CA LYS A 238 -14.25 -2.50 -11.64
C LYS A 238 -14.10 -2.31 -13.14
N ARG A 239 -15.08 -1.66 -13.81
CA ARG A 239 -15.04 -1.34 -15.24
C ARG A 239 -13.88 -0.40 -15.58
N VAL A 240 -13.79 0.75 -14.91
CA VAL A 240 -12.73 1.74 -15.13
C VAL A 240 -11.36 1.13 -14.88
N LYS A 241 -11.22 0.34 -13.82
CA LYS A 241 -9.97 -0.37 -13.52
C LYS A 241 -9.61 -1.38 -14.62
N GLY A 242 -10.60 -2.08 -15.18
CA GLY A 242 -10.42 -2.98 -16.32
C GLY A 242 -9.89 -2.24 -17.55
N GLU A 243 -10.52 -1.12 -17.93
CA GLU A 243 -10.11 -0.26 -19.05
C GLU A 243 -8.66 0.26 -18.88
N ILE A 244 -8.27 0.64 -17.67
CA ILE A 244 -6.89 1.05 -17.34
C ILE A 244 -5.89 -0.09 -17.55
N ILE A 245 -6.23 -1.29 -17.10
CA ILE A 245 -5.36 -2.47 -17.24
C ILE A 245 -5.24 -2.88 -18.70
N GLU A 246 -6.33 -2.84 -19.47
CA GLU A 246 -6.34 -3.08 -20.92
C GLU A 246 -5.44 -2.08 -21.64
N LYS A 247 -5.60 -0.78 -21.36
CA LYS A 247 -4.73 0.29 -21.88
C LYS A 247 -3.25 0.06 -21.59
N ALA A 248 -2.92 -0.45 -20.41
CA ALA A 248 -1.55 -0.76 -20.05
C ALA A 248 -0.96 -1.95 -20.82
N GLY A 249 -1.80 -2.83 -21.38
CA GLY A 249 -1.43 -3.96 -22.23
C GLY A 249 -1.21 -3.59 -23.70
N GLU A 250 -1.64 -2.41 -24.14
CA GLU A 250 -1.40 -1.91 -25.50
C GLU A 250 0.11 -1.64 -25.70
N ARG A 251 0.67 -2.17 -26.80
CA ARG A 251 2.10 -2.03 -27.18
C ARG A 251 2.36 -0.76 -27.98
#